data_6fe456024050ce32b8587022aad2ce18
#
_entry.id   6fe456024050ce32b8587022aad2ce18
#
_cell.length_a   1.000
_cell.length_b   1.000
_cell.length_c   1.000
_cell.angle_alpha   90.00
_cell.angle_beta   90.00
_cell.angle_gamma   90.00
#
_symmetry.space_group_name_H-M   'P 1'
#
loop_
_entity.id
_entity.type
_entity.pdbx_description
1 polymer ?
#
loop_
_entity_poly.entity_id
_entity_poly.type
_entity_poly.pdbx_seq_one_letter_code
_entity_poly.pdbx_strand_id
1 'polypeptide(L)'
;MANATQTQTEVYLFEQVIVLFSCALSFLGSSLIILTYIIWSDLRTTPRKLLVYLSVSDWLSAVSYAFGVWSVFRTNSGECVAQGAISTFANTSSFFWTVAIAVYLYVFIVRANQRVADSLVLVFHLVSWGIPLAITIAAVSLNKIGYDASEVSVGWCWVRINVQDRVLWMLLTGKIWEFLAYLTLPFLYILIKRHIHIAHAALSEYRPILANRPPAHSFSSMADVKLTLIPIIFIVLRIWSTVRFILLLADSSVRQNPALVTLHGIGNTLQGAANCVMFVLFTQPIRTRLCAALTSCSQCRAEAQRSHRLLPEQDATARREEDGTERGHADR
;
A
#
# COMPACT_ATOMS: atom_id res chain seq x y z
N MET A 1 29.02 -29.62 24.44
CA MET A 1 28.44 -28.44 23.74
C MET A 1 28.47 -28.76 22.25
N ALA A 2 27.37 -29.24 21.72
CA ALA A 2 27.27 -29.57 20.30
C ALA A 2 27.22 -28.27 19.51
N ASN A 3 28.21 -28.05 18.63
CA ASN A 3 28.12 -27.02 17.58
C ASN A 3 26.94 -27.40 16.68
N ALA A 4 25.78 -26.81 16.95
CA ALA A 4 24.71 -26.77 15.97
C ALA A 4 25.25 -25.98 14.78
N THR A 5 25.66 -26.67 13.74
CA THR A 5 25.91 -26.10 12.41
C THR A 5 24.62 -25.42 12.01
N GLN A 6 24.60 -24.10 12.17
CA GLN A 6 23.48 -23.25 11.68
C GLN A 6 23.40 -23.47 10.18
N THR A 7 22.45 -24.28 9.76
CA THR A 7 22.18 -24.50 8.34
C THR A 7 21.64 -23.21 7.77
N GLN A 8 22.52 -22.46 7.11
CA GLN A 8 22.14 -21.28 6.31
C GLN A 8 21.09 -21.73 5.29
N THR A 9 19.97 -21.04 5.21
CA THR A 9 19.00 -21.28 4.15
C THR A 9 19.63 -20.83 2.82
N GLU A 10 19.89 -21.77 1.92
CA GLU A 10 20.35 -21.44 0.59
C GLU A 10 19.17 -20.85 -0.21
N VAL A 11 19.32 -19.60 -0.64
CA VAL A 11 18.36 -18.99 -1.56
C VAL A 11 18.78 -19.38 -2.97
N TYR A 12 17.94 -20.13 -3.65
CA TYR A 12 18.23 -20.61 -5.00
C TYR A 12 18.21 -19.46 -6.02
N LEU A 13 18.96 -19.62 -7.09
CA LEU A 13 19.04 -18.61 -8.16
C LEU A 13 17.68 -18.25 -8.76
N PHE A 14 16.79 -19.24 -8.91
CA PHE A 14 15.45 -18.99 -9.43
C PHE A 14 14.61 -18.12 -8.48
N GLU A 15 14.74 -18.31 -7.15
CA GLU A 15 14.06 -17.50 -6.15
C GLU A 15 14.55 -16.04 -6.21
N GLN A 16 15.87 -15.85 -6.33
CA GLN A 16 16.48 -14.53 -6.49
C GLN A 16 15.95 -13.82 -7.75
N VAL A 17 15.93 -14.50 -8.89
CA VAL A 17 15.43 -13.94 -10.16
C VAL A 17 13.96 -13.55 -10.06
N ILE A 18 13.11 -14.40 -9.49
CA ILE A 18 11.68 -14.10 -9.32
C ILE A 18 11.49 -12.90 -8.40
N VAL A 19 12.21 -12.83 -7.28
CA VAL A 19 12.10 -11.72 -6.33
C VAL A 19 12.61 -10.42 -6.95
N LEU A 20 13.73 -10.45 -7.69
CA LEU A 20 14.24 -9.27 -8.41
C LEU A 20 13.25 -8.78 -9.46
N PHE A 21 12.61 -9.69 -10.21
CA PHE A 21 11.57 -9.32 -11.16
C PHE A 21 10.36 -8.67 -10.44
N SER A 22 9.95 -9.22 -9.31
CA SER A 22 8.90 -8.63 -8.46
C SER A 22 9.27 -7.24 -7.96
N CYS A 23 10.52 -7.03 -7.52
CA CYS A 23 11.04 -5.70 -7.14
C CYS A 23 10.97 -4.72 -8.32
N ALA A 24 11.39 -5.14 -9.52
CA ALA A 24 11.35 -4.30 -10.72
C ALA A 24 9.91 -3.88 -11.07
N LEU A 25 8.95 -4.79 -11.02
CA LEU A 25 7.53 -4.47 -11.23
C LEU A 25 7.01 -3.47 -10.18
N SER A 26 7.39 -3.65 -8.93
CA SER A 26 6.99 -2.76 -7.82
C SER A 26 7.62 -1.37 -7.97
N PHE A 27 8.90 -1.31 -8.33
CA PHE A 27 9.58 -0.06 -8.64
C PHE A 27 8.90 0.71 -9.77
N LEU A 28 8.60 0.04 -10.89
CA LEU A 28 7.92 0.63 -12.04
C LEU A 28 6.49 1.08 -11.68
N GLY A 29 5.74 0.23 -10.97
CA GLY A 29 4.38 0.54 -10.53
C GLY A 29 4.31 1.75 -9.60
N SER A 30 5.15 1.80 -8.58
CA SER A 30 5.24 2.93 -7.66
C SER A 30 5.70 4.21 -8.37
N SER A 31 6.68 4.11 -9.28
CA SER A 31 7.13 5.24 -10.11
C SER A 31 5.99 5.78 -10.98
N LEU A 32 5.18 4.91 -11.58
CA LEU A 32 4.03 5.32 -12.40
C LEU A 32 2.99 6.10 -11.58
N ILE A 33 2.66 5.64 -10.37
CA ILE A 33 1.75 6.37 -9.47
C ILE A 33 2.30 7.76 -9.15
N ILE A 34 3.58 7.86 -8.77
CA ILE A 34 4.24 9.12 -8.43
C ILE A 34 4.26 10.06 -9.64
N LEU A 35 4.67 9.57 -10.81
CA LEU A 35 4.74 10.35 -12.05
C LEU A 35 3.37 10.87 -12.49
N THR A 36 2.32 10.03 -12.43
CA THR A 36 0.96 10.47 -12.78
C THR A 36 0.44 11.58 -11.87
N TYR A 37 0.84 11.59 -10.61
CA TYR A 37 0.51 12.67 -9.67
C TYR A 37 1.27 13.96 -9.96
N ILE A 38 2.54 13.87 -10.38
CA ILE A 38 3.37 15.03 -10.72
C ILE A 38 2.88 15.65 -12.02
N ILE A 39 2.62 14.83 -13.06
CA ILE A 39 2.28 15.30 -14.41
C ILE A 39 0.87 15.86 -14.47
N TRP A 40 -0.13 15.21 -13.84
CA TRP A 40 -1.54 15.57 -13.95
C TRP A 40 -2.03 16.34 -12.72
N SER A 41 -1.83 17.65 -12.73
CA SER A 41 -2.20 18.56 -11.63
C SER A 41 -3.70 18.60 -11.32
N ASP A 42 -4.54 18.49 -12.36
CA ASP A 42 -5.99 18.47 -12.27
C ASP A 42 -6.59 17.25 -11.56
N LEU A 43 -5.79 16.20 -11.41
CA LEU A 43 -6.20 14.98 -10.70
C LEU A 43 -5.64 14.91 -9.26
N ARG A 44 -5.05 15.98 -8.72
CA ARG A 44 -4.46 16.01 -7.39
C ARG A 44 -5.53 16.16 -6.31
N THR A 45 -5.90 15.05 -5.70
CA THR A 45 -6.82 14.99 -4.56
C THR A 45 -6.08 14.49 -3.31
N THR A 46 -6.62 14.74 -2.10
CA THR A 46 -6.00 14.25 -0.85
C THR A 46 -5.82 12.73 -0.83
N PRO A 47 -6.81 11.89 -1.21
CA PRO A 47 -6.60 10.44 -1.28
C PRO A 47 -5.45 10.03 -2.22
N ARG A 48 -5.28 10.71 -3.33
CA ARG A 48 -4.17 10.44 -4.26
C ARG A 48 -2.82 10.88 -3.69
N LYS A 49 -2.79 11.98 -2.94
CA LYS A 49 -1.61 12.43 -2.22
C LYS A 49 -1.15 11.37 -1.21
N LEU A 50 -2.08 10.77 -0.46
CA LEU A 50 -1.77 9.68 0.47
C LEU A 50 -1.26 8.43 -0.25
N LEU A 51 -1.83 8.10 -1.41
CA LEU A 51 -1.35 7.00 -2.26
C LEU A 51 0.08 7.24 -2.77
N VAL A 52 0.46 8.48 -3.06
CA VAL A 52 1.85 8.84 -3.43
C VAL A 52 2.80 8.55 -2.27
N TYR A 53 2.46 8.90 -1.03
CA TYR A 53 3.32 8.61 0.12
C TYR A 53 3.48 7.10 0.36
N LEU A 54 2.41 6.33 0.21
CA LEU A 54 2.48 4.87 0.20
C LEU A 54 3.40 4.38 -0.91
N SER A 55 3.27 4.94 -2.13
CA SER A 55 4.11 4.55 -3.28
C SER A 55 5.58 4.90 -3.08
N VAL A 56 5.90 5.99 -2.37
CA VAL A 56 7.30 6.31 -1.99
C VAL A 56 7.86 5.25 -1.05
N SER A 57 7.08 4.79 -0.06
CA SER A 57 7.51 3.70 0.83
C SER A 57 7.72 2.39 0.06
N ASP A 58 6.80 2.03 -0.83
CA ASP A 58 6.90 0.81 -1.64
C ASP A 58 8.08 0.87 -2.62
N TRP A 59 8.35 2.06 -3.19
CA TRP A 59 9.49 2.31 -4.05
C TRP A 59 10.83 2.10 -3.31
N LEU A 60 10.97 2.69 -2.12
CA LEU A 60 12.14 2.52 -1.27
C LEU A 60 12.31 1.04 -0.86
N SER A 61 11.22 0.35 -0.52
CA SER A 61 11.24 -1.08 -0.18
C SER A 61 11.73 -1.91 -1.36
N ALA A 62 11.20 -1.66 -2.56
CA ALA A 62 11.58 -2.40 -3.78
C ALA A 62 13.07 -2.24 -4.12
N VAL A 63 13.60 -1.02 -4.05
CA VAL A 63 15.02 -0.74 -4.28
C VAL A 63 15.89 -1.42 -3.23
N SER A 64 15.50 -1.30 -1.94
CA SER A 64 16.27 -1.89 -0.84
C SER A 64 16.28 -3.42 -0.90
N TYR A 65 15.15 -4.06 -1.17
CA TYR A 65 15.08 -5.52 -1.31
C TYR A 65 15.83 -6.00 -2.56
N ALA A 66 15.73 -5.30 -3.69
CA ALA A 66 16.49 -5.64 -4.90
C ALA A 66 17.99 -5.60 -4.63
N PHE A 67 18.49 -4.57 -3.95
CA PHE A 67 19.89 -4.48 -3.56
C PHE A 67 20.30 -5.62 -2.62
N GLY A 68 19.46 -5.95 -1.63
CA GLY A 68 19.72 -7.04 -0.69
C GLY A 68 19.85 -8.40 -1.37
N VAL A 69 18.89 -8.74 -2.25
CA VAL A 69 18.86 -10.01 -3.00
C VAL A 69 20.03 -10.09 -4.00
N TRP A 70 20.36 -8.97 -4.66
CA TRP A 70 21.48 -8.90 -5.60
C TRP A 70 22.84 -9.09 -4.91
N SER A 71 23.03 -8.46 -3.74
CA SER A 71 24.34 -8.44 -3.05
C SER A 71 24.69 -9.76 -2.37
N VAL A 72 23.71 -10.66 -2.15
CA VAL A 72 23.90 -11.99 -1.52
C VAL A 72 24.76 -11.88 -0.25
N PHE A 73 24.34 -11.08 0.70
CA PHE A 73 25.06 -10.86 1.96
C PHE A 73 25.28 -12.16 2.72
N ARG A 74 26.49 -12.37 3.25
CA ARG A 74 26.86 -13.53 4.07
C ARG A 74 27.33 -13.13 5.47
N THR A 75 27.52 -11.84 5.71
CA THR A 75 28.02 -11.30 6.97
C THR A 75 27.36 -9.96 7.30
N ASN A 76 27.53 -9.53 8.56
CA ASN A 76 27.10 -8.22 9.02
C ASN A 76 28.00 -7.10 8.50
N SER A 77 27.96 -6.80 7.20
CA SER A 77 28.62 -5.63 6.62
C SER A 77 27.82 -4.35 6.89
N GLY A 78 28.47 -3.19 6.77
CA GLY A 78 27.77 -1.90 6.86
C GLY A 78 26.67 -1.74 5.81
N GLU A 79 26.87 -2.28 4.60
CA GLU A 79 25.89 -2.30 3.53
C GLU A 79 24.65 -3.16 3.88
N CYS A 80 24.88 -4.33 4.49
CA CYS A 80 23.80 -5.19 5.00
C CYS A 80 22.97 -4.46 6.06
N VAL A 81 23.61 -3.78 7.02
CA VAL A 81 22.90 -3.00 8.05
C VAL A 81 22.13 -1.84 7.42
N ALA A 82 22.73 -1.11 6.49
CA ALA A 82 22.07 0.00 5.79
C ALA A 82 20.86 -0.50 4.97
N GLN A 83 21.03 -1.58 4.22
CA GLN A 83 19.94 -2.20 3.45
C GLN A 83 18.81 -2.67 4.38
N GLY A 84 19.12 -3.39 5.45
CA GLY A 84 18.14 -3.84 6.42
C GLY A 84 17.43 -2.71 7.15
N ALA A 85 18.12 -1.60 7.42
CA ALA A 85 17.52 -0.40 8.01
C ALA A 85 16.54 0.27 7.03
N ILE A 86 16.94 0.48 5.78
CA ILE A 86 16.08 1.10 4.75
C ILE A 86 14.84 0.24 4.49
N SER A 87 15.01 -1.09 4.34
CA SER A 87 13.88 -1.99 4.12
C SER A 87 12.93 -2.04 5.33
N THR A 88 13.46 -2.05 6.55
CA THR A 88 12.66 -2.02 7.78
C THR A 88 11.85 -0.73 7.87
N PHE A 89 12.49 0.43 7.68
CA PHE A 89 11.82 1.72 7.67
C PHE A 89 10.73 1.80 6.61
N ALA A 90 11.08 1.52 5.36
CA ALA A 90 10.18 1.65 4.23
C ALA A 90 8.99 0.68 4.31
N ASN A 91 9.25 -0.59 4.65
CA ASN A 91 8.21 -1.61 4.78
C ASN A 91 7.24 -1.30 5.94
N THR A 92 7.75 -0.89 7.09
CA THR A 92 6.90 -0.50 8.23
C THR A 92 6.10 0.76 7.91
N SER A 93 6.72 1.77 7.26
CA SER A 93 6.02 2.96 6.78
C SER A 93 4.88 2.63 5.81
N SER A 94 5.08 1.65 4.91
CA SER A 94 4.04 1.19 3.98
C SER A 94 2.82 0.63 4.73
N PHE A 95 3.01 -0.12 5.83
CA PHE A 95 1.89 -0.58 6.66
C PHE A 95 1.11 0.57 7.29
N PHE A 96 1.80 1.54 7.87
CA PHE A 96 1.17 2.71 8.48
C PHE A 96 0.42 3.55 7.43
N TRP A 97 1.00 3.79 6.25
CA TRP A 97 0.32 4.51 5.17
C TRP A 97 -0.91 3.77 4.65
N THR A 98 -0.85 2.43 4.56
CA THR A 98 -2.01 1.62 4.15
C THR A 98 -3.15 1.76 5.15
N VAL A 99 -2.86 1.71 6.45
CA VAL A 99 -3.85 1.93 7.51
C VAL A 99 -4.34 3.39 7.51
N ALA A 100 -3.45 4.36 7.35
CA ALA A 100 -3.81 5.79 7.28
C ALA A 100 -4.78 6.09 6.13
N ILE A 101 -4.57 5.50 4.95
CA ILE A 101 -5.51 5.60 3.81
C ILE A 101 -6.88 5.01 4.18
N ALA A 102 -6.92 3.86 4.83
CA ALA A 102 -8.18 3.24 5.26
C ALA A 102 -8.93 4.11 6.29
N VAL A 103 -8.20 4.69 7.27
CA VAL A 103 -8.77 5.62 8.25
C VAL A 103 -9.27 6.90 7.58
N TYR A 104 -8.48 7.47 6.65
CA TYR A 104 -8.90 8.65 5.89
C TYR A 104 -10.21 8.38 5.14
N LEU A 105 -10.30 7.26 4.41
CA LEU A 105 -11.50 6.88 3.67
C LEU A 105 -12.69 6.65 4.60
N TYR A 106 -12.48 6.07 5.77
CA TYR A 106 -13.53 5.90 6.76
C TYR A 106 -14.08 7.25 7.25
N VAL A 107 -13.22 8.17 7.64
CA VAL A 107 -13.64 9.51 8.10
C VAL A 107 -14.31 10.28 6.97
N PHE A 108 -13.77 10.25 5.78
CA PHE A 108 -14.29 10.95 4.60
C PHE A 108 -15.67 10.43 4.18
N ILE A 109 -15.86 9.09 4.10
CA ILE A 109 -17.08 8.48 3.58
C ILE A 109 -18.14 8.32 4.67
N VAL A 110 -17.76 7.74 5.83
CA VAL A 110 -18.73 7.34 6.89
C VAL A 110 -19.10 8.53 7.77
N ARG A 111 -18.13 9.39 8.09
CA ARG A 111 -18.36 10.58 8.90
C ARG A 111 -18.76 11.80 8.06
N ALA A 112 -18.66 11.70 6.73
CA ALA A 112 -18.93 12.78 5.77
C ALA A 112 -18.28 14.12 6.17
N ASN A 113 -17.10 14.07 6.78
CA ASN A 113 -16.41 15.24 7.31
C ASN A 113 -15.02 15.38 6.67
N GLN A 114 -14.98 16.06 5.53
CA GLN A 114 -13.75 16.30 4.79
C GLN A 114 -12.74 17.12 5.58
N ARG A 115 -13.19 18.15 6.32
CA ARG A 115 -12.29 19.02 7.11
C ARG A 115 -11.52 18.22 8.17
N VAL A 116 -12.21 17.33 8.88
CA VAL A 116 -11.56 16.43 9.85
C VAL A 116 -10.64 15.45 9.15
N ALA A 117 -11.06 14.85 8.03
CA ALA A 117 -10.21 13.93 7.28
C ALA A 117 -8.90 14.61 6.81
N ASP A 118 -9.00 15.84 6.29
CA ASP A 118 -7.83 16.60 5.82
C ASP A 118 -6.93 17.07 6.98
N SER A 119 -7.49 17.40 8.15
CA SER A 119 -6.69 17.74 9.33
C SER A 119 -5.87 16.57 9.88
N LEU A 120 -6.33 15.33 9.68
CA LEU A 120 -5.60 14.12 10.08
C LEU A 120 -4.34 13.85 9.22
N VAL A 121 -4.20 14.47 8.05
CA VAL A 121 -3.06 14.24 7.15
C VAL A 121 -1.73 14.53 7.85
N LEU A 122 -1.64 15.60 8.65
CA LEU A 122 -0.43 15.91 9.44
C LEU A 122 -0.12 14.79 10.44
N VAL A 123 -1.14 14.30 11.15
CA VAL A 123 -0.99 13.19 12.10
C VAL A 123 -0.52 11.92 11.38
N PHE A 124 -1.08 11.63 10.20
CA PHE A 124 -0.64 10.50 9.37
C PHE A 124 0.85 10.62 8.99
N HIS A 125 1.34 11.81 8.66
CA HIS A 125 2.76 12.03 8.39
C HIS A 125 3.63 11.74 9.62
N LEU A 126 3.27 12.29 10.77
CA LEU A 126 4.02 12.10 12.01
C LEU A 126 4.06 10.62 12.42
N VAL A 127 2.94 9.92 12.29
CA VAL A 127 2.83 8.51 12.68
C VAL A 127 3.49 7.60 11.64
N SER A 128 3.19 7.78 10.34
CA SER A 128 3.63 6.85 9.28
C SER A 128 5.11 6.98 8.92
N TRP A 129 5.74 8.10 9.20
CA TRP A 129 7.18 8.28 9.04
C TRP A 129 7.93 8.25 10.38
N GLY A 130 7.39 8.90 11.41
CA GLY A 130 8.08 9.09 12.69
C GLY A 130 8.23 7.78 13.49
N ILE A 131 7.15 7.00 13.63
CA ILE A 131 7.23 5.73 14.38
C ILE A 131 8.17 4.72 13.70
N PRO A 132 8.06 4.44 12.38
CA PRO A 132 9.00 3.55 11.70
C PRO A 132 10.45 4.04 11.78
N LEU A 133 10.68 5.35 11.66
CA LEU A 133 12.01 5.93 11.78
C LEU A 133 12.59 5.72 13.17
N ALA A 134 11.83 5.99 14.23
CA ALA A 134 12.27 5.80 15.61
C ALA A 134 12.62 4.33 15.92
N ILE A 135 11.77 3.39 15.47
CA ILE A 135 12.01 1.95 15.61
C ILE A 135 13.29 1.54 14.87
N THR A 136 13.46 2.00 13.64
CA THR A 136 14.63 1.69 12.82
C THR A 136 15.92 2.23 13.45
N ILE A 137 15.91 3.50 13.90
CA ILE A 137 17.05 4.10 14.59
C ILE A 137 17.39 3.29 15.86
N ALA A 138 16.42 2.96 16.68
CA ALA A 138 16.63 2.14 17.88
C ALA A 138 17.22 0.77 17.53
N ALA A 139 16.69 0.10 16.51
CA ALA A 139 17.16 -1.21 16.10
C ALA A 139 18.60 -1.18 15.53
N VAL A 140 18.97 -0.12 14.78
CA VAL A 140 20.34 0.08 14.30
C VAL A 140 21.29 0.42 15.45
N SER A 141 20.94 1.38 16.30
CA SER A 141 21.76 1.85 17.43
C SER A 141 22.06 0.71 18.42
N LEU A 142 21.10 -0.19 18.62
CA LEU A 142 21.25 -1.37 19.47
C LEU A 142 21.83 -2.59 18.74
N ASN A 143 22.33 -2.39 17.51
CA ASN A 143 22.93 -3.44 16.69
C ASN A 143 22.01 -4.66 16.45
N LYS A 144 20.71 -4.46 16.29
CA LYS A 144 19.73 -5.53 16.08
C LYS A 144 19.50 -5.86 14.61
N ILE A 145 19.76 -4.91 13.69
CA ILE A 145 19.64 -5.09 12.23
C ILE A 145 20.95 -5.61 11.63
N GLY A 146 20.85 -6.53 10.69
CA GLY A 146 21.96 -7.10 9.95
C GLY A 146 21.61 -8.43 9.30
N TYR A 147 22.60 -9.30 9.17
CA TYR A 147 22.49 -10.60 8.52
C TYR A 147 21.64 -11.58 9.34
N ASP A 148 20.59 -12.14 8.74
CA ASP A 148 19.64 -13.05 9.35
C ASP A 148 19.75 -14.50 8.87
N ALA A 149 20.78 -14.84 8.08
CA ALA A 149 21.02 -16.14 7.46
C ALA A 149 19.86 -16.63 6.56
N SER A 150 19.04 -15.74 6.05
CA SER A 150 17.84 -16.04 5.25
C SER A 150 16.83 -16.96 5.94
N GLU A 151 16.85 -17.04 7.27
CA GLU A 151 15.90 -17.88 8.00
C GLU A 151 14.44 -17.41 7.86
N VAL A 152 14.24 -16.08 7.79
CA VAL A 152 12.93 -15.45 7.59
C VAL A 152 12.95 -14.45 6.44
N SER A 153 14.11 -14.00 5.98
CA SER A 153 14.27 -13.19 4.75
C SER A 153 14.40 -14.08 3.50
N VAL A 154 14.61 -13.44 2.37
CA VAL A 154 14.90 -14.10 1.08
C VAL A 154 16.14 -13.44 0.48
N GLY A 155 17.28 -13.57 1.19
CA GLY A 155 18.56 -13.03 0.77
C GLY A 155 18.85 -11.58 1.14
N TRP A 156 17.90 -10.86 1.76
CA TRP A 156 18.15 -9.52 2.30
C TRP A 156 18.44 -9.54 3.79
N CYS A 157 19.00 -8.47 4.33
CA CYS A 157 19.26 -8.30 5.74
C CYS A 157 18.01 -7.80 6.50
N TRP A 158 17.82 -8.28 7.73
CA TRP A 158 16.75 -7.83 8.62
C TRP A 158 17.21 -7.89 10.08
N VAL A 159 16.58 -8.68 10.96
CA VAL A 159 17.00 -8.84 12.35
C VAL A 159 18.08 -9.92 12.44
N ARG A 160 19.22 -9.57 13.02
CA ARG A 160 20.40 -10.47 13.14
C ARG A 160 20.04 -11.80 13.76
N ILE A 161 20.66 -12.87 13.26
CA ILE A 161 20.43 -14.22 13.76
C ILE A 161 20.88 -14.40 15.23
N ASN A 162 21.97 -13.75 15.64
CA ASN A 162 22.61 -13.93 16.95
C ASN A 162 22.15 -12.92 18.02
N VAL A 163 20.95 -12.33 17.86
CA VAL A 163 20.40 -11.38 18.84
C VAL A 163 19.60 -12.13 19.90
N GLN A 164 19.87 -11.87 21.18
CA GLN A 164 19.22 -12.56 22.31
C GLN A 164 17.69 -12.40 22.27
N ASP A 165 17.18 -11.17 21.98
CA ASP A 165 15.74 -10.86 21.91
C ASP A 165 15.24 -10.80 20.46
N ARG A 166 15.69 -11.73 19.62
CA ARG A 166 15.43 -11.71 18.17
C ARG A 166 13.94 -11.61 17.81
N VAL A 167 13.11 -12.43 18.44
CA VAL A 167 11.65 -12.45 18.20
C VAL A 167 11.02 -11.12 18.57
N LEU A 168 11.41 -10.52 19.68
CA LEU A 168 10.92 -9.20 20.09
C LEU A 168 11.24 -8.14 19.02
N TRP A 169 12.47 -8.14 18.50
CA TRP A 169 12.87 -7.19 17.46
C TRP A 169 12.17 -7.46 16.12
N MET A 170 11.92 -8.72 15.75
CA MET A 170 11.10 -9.06 14.59
C MET A 170 9.67 -8.55 14.73
N LEU A 171 9.10 -8.63 15.93
CA LEU A 171 7.77 -8.05 16.23
C LEU A 171 7.80 -6.53 16.10
N LEU A 172 8.74 -5.86 16.76
CA LEU A 172 8.81 -4.40 16.78
C LEU A 172 9.15 -3.80 15.41
N THR A 173 10.04 -4.41 14.63
CA THR A 173 10.48 -3.91 13.33
C THR A 173 9.55 -4.26 12.17
N GLY A 174 8.50 -5.05 12.41
CA GLY A 174 7.60 -5.42 11.31
C GLY A 174 6.34 -6.16 11.74
N LYS A 175 6.45 -7.29 12.42
CA LYS A 175 5.34 -8.25 12.56
C LYS A 175 4.14 -7.74 13.35
N ILE A 176 4.34 -6.99 14.41
CA ILE A 176 3.23 -6.41 15.19
C ILE A 176 2.39 -5.45 14.33
N TRP A 177 3.03 -4.67 13.48
CA TRP A 177 2.36 -3.71 12.60
C TRP A 177 1.63 -4.40 11.46
N GLU A 178 2.20 -5.49 10.95
CA GLU A 178 1.56 -6.37 9.97
C GLU A 178 0.29 -7.01 10.56
N PHE A 179 0.33 -7.54 11.77
CA PHE A 179 -0.84 -8.09 12.48
C PHE A 179 -1.91 -7.03 12.76
N LEU A 180 -1.50 -5.84 13.20
CA LEU A 180 -2.43 -4.72 13.37
C LEU A 180 -3.12 -4.34 12.05
N ALA A 181 -2.39 -4.33 10.94
CA ALA A 181 -2.97 -4.08 9.62
C ALA A 181 -3.97 -5.17 9.21
N TYR A 182 -3.68 -6.47 9.49
CA TYR A 182 -4.63 -7.57 9.22
C TYR A 182 -5.94 -7.45 9.99
N LEU A 183 -5.95 -6.83 11.15
CA LEU A 183 -7.16 -6.60 11.94
C LEU A 183 -7.86 -5.31 11.51
N THR A 184 -7.11 -4.22 11.37
CA THR A 184 -7.68 -2.88 11.15
C THR A 184 -8.21 -2.70 9.73
N LEU A 185 -7.53 -3.22 8.71
CA LEU A 185 -7.94 -3.04 7.32
C LEU A 185 -9.30 -3.70 7.04
N PRO A 186 -9.51 -5.01 7.26
CA PRO A 186 -10.81 -5.62 7.01
C PRO A 186 -11.92 -4.95 7.84
N PHE A 187 -11.64 -4.62 9.10
CA PHE A 187 -12.61 -3.96 9.97
C PHE A 187 -13.08 -2.62 9.40
N LEU A 188 -12.16 -1.73 9.03
CA LEU A 188 -12.49 -0.41 8.47
C LEU A 188 -13.22 -0.54 7.12
N TYR A 189 -12.76 -1.42 6.24
CA TYR A 189 -13.39 -1.60 4.93
C TYR A 189 -14.78 -2.25 5.03
N ILE A 190 -15.01 -3.15 5.99
CA ILE A 190 -16.36 -3.67 6.29
C ILE A 190 -17.29 -2.54 6.74
N LEU A 191 -16.83 -1.64 7.63
CA LEU A 191 -17.62 -0.50 8.08
C LEU A 191 -17.96 0.45 6.92
N ILE A 192 -16.99 0.78 6.07
CA ILE A 192 -17.19 1.62 4.89
C ILE A 192 -18.20 0.96 3.95
N LYS A 193 -18.03 -0.32 3.65
CA LYS A 193 -18.93 -1.07 2.76
C LYS A 193 -20.36 -1.12 3.31
N ARG A 194 -20.53 -1.41 4.58
CA ARG A 194 -21.86 -1.38 5.23
C ARG A 194 -22.52 -0.01 5.11
N HIS A 195 -21.78 1.07 5.37
CA HIS A 195 -22.30 2.44 5.23
C HIS A 195 -22.76 2.74 3.80
N ILE A 196 -21.94 2.39 2.81
CA ILE A 196 -22.27 2.57 1.39
C ILE A 196 -23.53 1.77 1.02
N HIS A 197 -23.66 0.51 1.45
CA HIS A 197 -24.84 -0.30 1.17
C HIS A 197 -26.12 0.30 1.79
N ILE A 198 -26.05 0.78 3.04
CA ILE A 198 -27.19 1.43 3.70
C ILE A 198 -27.58 2.71 2.94
N ALA A 199 -26.62 3.56 2.57
CA ALA A 199 -26.88 4.78 1.80
C ALA A 199 -27.50 4.47 0.44
N HIS A 200 -27.04 3.42 -0.26
CA HIS A 200 -27.63 2.99 -1.52
C HIS A 200 -29.04 2.43 -1.37
N ALA A 201 -29.32 1.65 -0.33
CA ALA A 201 -30.66 1.14 -0.05
C ALA A 201 -31.64 2.28 0.19
N ALA A 202 -31.28 3.26 1.03
CA ALA A 202 -32.07 4.45 1.27
C ALA A 202 -32.32 5.25 -0.02
N LEU A 203 -31.28 5.44 -0.87
CA LEU A 203 -31.43 6.18 -2.13
C LEU A 203 -32.30 5.44 -3.17
N SER A 204 -32.29 4.10 -3.15
CA SER A 204 -33.12 3.29 -4.06
C SER A 204 -34.61 3.40 -3.75
N GLU A 205 -34.99 3.64 -2.52
CA GLU A 205 -36.37 3.84 -2.07
C GLU A 205 -36.98 5.15 -2.61
N TYR A 206 -36.14 6.20 -2.78
CA TYR A 206 -36.56 7.48 -3.37
C TYR A 206 -36.51 7.55 -4.92
N ARG A 207 -36.03 6.49 -5.57
CA ARG A 207 -35.80 6.43 -7.03
C ARG A 207 -37.03 6.44 -7.93
N PRO A 208 -38.23 5.95 -7.55
CA PRO A 208 -39.41 5.98 -8.41
C PRO A 208 -39.83 7.40 -8.84
N ILE A 209 -39.40 8.42 -8.09
CA ILE A 209 -39.81 9.82 -8.31
C ILE A 209 -38.88 10.56 -9.31
N LEU A 210 -37.68 10.02 -9.60
CA LEU A 210 -36.65 10.65 -10.44
C LEU A 210 -36.33 9.85 -11.73
N ALA A 211 -37.33 9.27 -12.39
CA ALA A 211 -37.24 8.23 -13.42
C ALA A 211 -36.51 8.57 -14.74
N ASN A 212 -35.82 9.69 -14.87
CA ASN A 212 -35.20 10.14 -16.15
C ASN A 212 -33.66 10.22 -16.15
N ARG A 213 -32.95 9.57 -15.19
CA ARG A 213 -31.47 9.52 -15.24
C ARG A 213 -30.95 8.10 -15.47
N PRO A 214 -29.86 7.93 -16.27
CA PRO A 214 -29.28 6.61 -16.53
C PRO A 214 -28.81 5.94 -15.23
N PRO A 215 -28.82 4.59 -15.16
CA PRO A 215 -28.62 3.84 -13.95
C PRO A 215 -27.21 4.05 -13.35
N ALA A 216 -27.15 4.57 -12.14
CA ALA A 216 -25.91 4.73 -11.34
C ALA A 216 -25.32 3.37 -10.86
N HIS A 217 -25.84 2.23 -11.33
CA HIS A 217 -25.43 0.89 -10.90
C HIS A 217 -23.96 0.56 -11.23
N SER A 218 -23.39 1.10 -12.31
CA SER A 218 -22.01 0.79 -12.71
C SER A 218 -20.98 1.44 -11.80
N PHE A 219 -21.24 2.64 -11.29
CA PHE A 219 -20.29 3.38 -10.45
C PHE A 219 -20.20 2.80 -9.03
N SER A 220 -21.34 2.44 -8.47
CA SER A 220 -21.44 1.79 -7.15
C SER A 220 -20.73 0.43 -7.12
N SER A 221 -20.98 -0.42 -8.12
CA SER A 221 -20.37 -1.75 -8.22
C SER A 221 -18.83 -1.69 -8.30
N MET A 222 -18.26 -0.74 -9.07
CA MET A 222 -16.80 -0.59 -9.17
C MET A 222 -16.16 -0.09 -7.87
N ALA A 223 -16.83 0.82 -7.13
CA ALA A 223 -16.35 1.28 -5.84
C ALA A 223 -16.36 0.14 -4.80
N ASP A 224 -17.41 -0.67 -4.77
CA ASP A 224 -17.54 -1.84 -3.88
C ASP A 224 -16.45 -2.88 -4.14
N VAL A 225 -16.15 -3.17 -5.41
CA VAL A 225 -15.08 -4.11 -5.80
C VAL A 225 -13.72 -3.57 -5.33
N LYS A 226 -13.42 -2.29 -5.57
CA LYS A 226 -12.16 -1.66 -5.14
C LYS A 226 -11.97 -1.76 -3.62
N LEU A 227 -12.99 -1.39 -2.85
CA LEU A 227 -12.96 -1.43 -1.39
C LEU A 227 -12.79 -2.85 -0.84
N THR A 228 -13.30 -3.87 -1.53
CA THR A 228 -13.12 -5.27 -1.13
C THR A 228 -11.73 -5.78 -1.49
N LEU A 229 -11.18 -5.40 -2.64
CA LEU A 229 -9.91 -5.95 -3.13
C LEU A 229 -8.69 -5.42 -2.38
N ILE A 230 -8.70 -4.16 -1.90
CA ILE A 230 -7.54 -3.57 -1.20
C ILE A 230 -7.09 -4.43 0.00
N PRO A 231 -7.95 -4.74 1.00
CA PRO A 231 -7.54 -5.56 2.12
C PRO A 231 -7.20 -7.00 1.72
N ILE A 232 -7.92 -7.57 0.74
CA ILE A 232 -7.66 -8.93 0.27
C ILE A 232 -6.27 -9.02 -0.35
N ILE A 233 -5.91 -8.11 -1.25
CA ILE A 233 -4.60 -8.09 -1.90
C ILE A 233 -3.49 -7.90 -0.86
N PHE A 234 -3.68 -6.99 0.08
CA PHE A 234 -2.73 -6.78 1.17
C PHE A 234 -2.49 -8.08 1.95
N ILE A 235 -3.56 -8.76 2.39
CA ILE A 235 -3.46 -10.01 3.15
C ILE A 235 -2.82 -11.11 2.30
N VAL A 236 -3.27 -11.31 1.06
CA VAL A 236 -2.75 -12.36 0.17
C VAL A 236 -1.25 -12.20 -0.11
N LEU A 237 -0.78 -10.98 -0.27
CA LEU A 237 0.64 -10.72 -0.45
C LEU A 237 1.44 -10.97 0.83
N ARG A 238 0.95 -10.55 1.98
CA ARG A 238 1.71 -10.56 3.24
C ARG A 238 1.62 -11.85 4.05
N ILE A 239 0.59 -12.66 3.84
CA ILE A 239 0.35 -13.89 4.62
C ILE A 239 1.55 -14.85 4.62
N TRP A 240 2.29 -14.94 3.52
CA TRP A 240 3.43 -15.84 3.36
C TRP A 240 4.60 -15.48 4.28
N SER A 241 4.85 -14.20 4.46
CA SER A 241 5.80 -13.66 5.44
C SER A 241 5.40 -14.03 6.87
N THR A 242 4.12 -13.92 7.18
CA THR A 242 3.55 -14.30 8.48
C THR A 242 3.64 -15.81 8.72
N VAL A 243 3.31 -16.64 7.73
CA VAL A 243 3.42 -18.10 7.82
C VAL A 243 4.87 -18.50 8.12
N ARG A 244 5.85 -17.95 7.40
CA ARG A 244 7.28 -18.23 7.68
C ARG A 244 7.70 -17.80 9.07
N PHE A 245 7.19 -16.65 9.56
CA PHE A 245 7.47 -16.21 10.92
C PHE A 245 6.87 -17.15 11.98
N ILE A 246 5.64 -17.63 11.80
CA ILE A 246 5.02 -18.61 12.70
C ILE A 246 5.79 -19.95 12.67
N LEU A 247 6.20 -20.40 11.50
CA LEU A 247 7.01 -21.61 11.35
C LEU A 247 8.40 -21.48 11.99
N LEU A 248 8.98 -20.26 12.03
CA LEU A 248 10.20 -19.99 12.79
C LEU A 248 9.95 -20.16 14.30
N LEU A 249 8.84 -19.62 14.82
CA LEU A 249 8.50 -19.76 16.25
C LEU A 249 8.22 -21.20 16.65
N ALA A 250 7.72 -22.02 15.72
CA ALA A 250 7.48 -23.46 15.90
C ALA A 250 8.73 -24.33 15.62
N ASP A 251 9.89 -23.71 15.36
CA ASP A 251 11.14 -24.37 14.97
C ASP A 251 10.98 -25.41 13.82
N SER A 252 10.06 -25.15 12.92
CA SER A 252 9.74 -26.03 11.80
C SER A 252 10.68 -25.81 10.61
N SER A 253 11.28 -26.88 10.09
CA SER A 253 12.11 -26.86 8.87
C SER A 253 11.32 -26.50 7.61
N VAL A 254 9.98 -26.62 7.63
CA VAL A 254 9.09 -26.26 6.51
C VAL A 254 9.23 -24.78 6.13
N ARG A 255 9.69 -23.89 7.04
CA ARG A 255 9.98 -22.48 6.74
C ARG A 255 10.98 -22.29 5.59
N GLN A 256 11.80 -23.30 5.31
CA GLN A 256 12.83 -23.30 4.27
C GLN A 256 12.34 -23.90 2.95
N ASN A 257 11.06 -24.27 2.84
CA ASN A 257 10.51 -24.80 1.61
C ASN A 257 10.62 -23.74 0.48
N PRO A 258 11.24 -24.06 -0.69
CA PRO A 258 11.49 -23.11 -1.77
C PRO A 258 10.22 -22.38 -2.26
N ALA A 259 9.09 -23.08 -2.33
CA ALA A 259 7.82 -22.45 -2.72
C ALA A 259 7.39 -21.38 -1.70
N LEU A 260 7.53 -21.64 -0.42
CA LEU A 260 7.18 -20.71 0.63
C LEU A 260 8.16 -19.51 0.69
N VAL A 261 9.45 -19.76 0.44
CA VAL A 261 10.49 -18.73 0.33
C VAL A 261 10.15 -17.80 -0.85
N THR A 262 9.84 -18.36 -2.03
CA THR A 262 9.45 -17.61 -3.23
C THR A 262 8.19 -16.78 -3.00
N LEU A 263 7.13 -17.38 -2.43
CA LEU A 263 5.87 -16.68 -2.13
C LEU A 263 6.07 -15.54 -1.14
N HIS A 264 6.90 -15.74 -0.12
CA HIS A 264 7.28 -14.67 0.80
C HIS A 264 8.05 -13.56 0.10
N GLY A 265 9.01 -13.91 -0.74
CA GLY A 265 9.77 -12.94 -1.54
C GLY A 265 8.86 -12.07 -2.40
N ILE A 266 8.00 -12.69 -3.20
CA ILE A 266 6.99 -11.99 -4.02
C ILE A 266 6.08 -11.13 -3.15
N GLY A 267 5.54 -11.69 -2.08
CA GLY A 267 4.59 -11.01 -1.22
C GLY A 267 5.13 -9.74 -0.57
N ASN A 268 6.41 -9.74 -0.18
CA ASN A 268 7.04 -8.55 0.41
C ASN A 268 7.42 -7.50 -0.63
N THR A 269 7.67 -7.89 -1.86
CA THR A 269 8.24 -6.99 -2.87
C THR A 269 7.22 -6.51 -3.91
N LEU A 270 6.08 -7.18 -4.11
CA LEU A 270 5.12 -6.86 -5.17
C LEU A 270 4.09 -5.79 -4.79
N GLN A 271 4.12 -5.25 -3.57
CA GLN A 271 3.09 -4.34 -3.05
C GLN A 271 2.89 -3.10 -3.92
N GLY A 272 3.95 -2.45 -4.37
CA GLY A 272 3.87 -1.26 -5.22
C GLY A 272 3.26 -1.55 -6.60
N ALA A 273 3.58 -2.71 -7.19
CA ALA A 273 2.94 -3.16 -8.43
C ALA A 273 1.45 -3.42 -8.23
N ALA A 274 1.06 -4.10 -7.17
CA ALA A 274 -0.34 -4.38 -6.85
C ALA A 274 -1.12 -3.08 -6.62
N ASN A 275 -0.57 -2.12 -5.89
CA ASN A 275 -1.15 -0.78 -5.69
C ASN A 275 -1.32 -0.05 -7.03
N CYS A 276 -0.35 -0.14 -7.94
CA CYS A 276 -0.42 0.46 -9.27
C CYS A 276 -1.52 -0.18 -10.13
N VAL A 277 -1.61 -1.49 -10.17
CA VAL A 277 -2.66 -2.21 -10.90
C VAL A 277 -4.03 -1.78 -10.41
N MET A 278 -4.23 -1.74 -9.08
CA MET A 278 -5.47 -1.26 -8.47
C MET A 278 -5.77 0.19 -8.85
N PHE A 279 -4.76 1.07 -8.78
CA PHE A 279 -4.89 2.47 -9.12
C PHE A 279 -5.27 2.69 -10.60
N VAL A 280 -4.60 2.00 -11.53
CA VAL A 280 -4.86 2.12 -12.97
C VAL A 280 -6.21 1.52 -13.35
N LEU A 281 -6.52 0.28 -12.91
CA LEU A 281 -7.75 -0.41 -13.29
C LEU A 281 -9.01 0.29 -12.79
N PHE A 282 -8.98 0.82 -11.56
CA PHE A 282 -10.16 1.39 -10.93
C PHE A 282 -10.28 2.91 -11.02
N THR A 283 -9.33 3.59 -11.69
CA THR A 283 -9.40 5.05 -11.89
C THR A 283 -9.56 5.35 -13.37
N GLN A 284 -10.82 5.47 -13.83
CA GLN A 284 -11.14 5.68 -15.25
C GLN A 284 -10.37 6.84 -15.89
N PRO A 285 -10.25 8.06 -15.30
CA PRO A 285 -9.49 9.14 -15.90
C PRO A 285 -8.01 8.82 -16.11
N ILE A 286 -7.41 8.01 -15.23
CA ILE A 286 -6.00 7.58 -15.34
C ILE A 286 -5.85 6.57 -16.48
N ARG A 287 -6.72 5.57 -16.51
CA ARG A 287 -6.70 4.53 -17.54
C ARG A 287 -6.85 5.14 -18.94
N THR A 288 -7.79 6.04 -19.14
CA THR A 288 -8.00 6.69 -20.45
C THR A 288 -6.80 7.53 -20.87
N ARG A 289 -6.19 8.28 -19.94
CA ARG A 289 -5.00 9.09 -20.23
C ARG A 289 -3.76 8.25 -20.49
N LEU A 290 -3.56 7.16 -19.75
CA LEU A 290 -2.46 6.22 -19.99
C LEU A 290 -2.63 5.52 -21.34
N CYS A 291 -3.84 5.07 -21.67
CA CYS A 291 -4.13 4.53 -23.00
C CYS A 291 -3.87 5.55 -24.12
N ALA A 292 -4.30 6.80 -23.94
CA ALA A 292 -4.06 7.86 -24.92
C ALA A 292 -2.56 8.20 -25.07
N ALA A 293 -1.78 8.08 -24.00
CA ALA A 293 -0.34 8.31 -24.05
C ALA A 293 0.45 7.15 -24.69
N LEU A 294 -0.02 5.90 -24.48
CA LEU A 294 0.65 4.71 -24.99
C LEU A 294 0.23 4.33 -26.41
N THR A 295 -0.99 4.69 -26.80
CA THR A 295 -1.53 4.42 -28.15
C THR A 295 -1.83 5.73 -28.83
N SER A 296 -1.30 5.93 -30.07
CA SER A 296 -1.73 7.03 -30.95
C SER A 296 -3.17 6.86 -31.46
N CYS A 297 -4.02 6.13 -30.73
CA CYS A 297 -5.38 5.82 -31.08
C CYS A 297 -6.26 7.07 -30.94
N SER A 298 -6.89 7.49 -32.02
CA SER A 298 -7.78 8.65 -32.09
C SER A 298 -8.97 8.57 -31.11
N GLN A 299 -9.51 7.37 -30.86
CA GLN A 299 -10.60 7.15 -29.92
C GLN A 299 -10.18 7.39 -28.47
N CYS A 300 -9.03 6.86 -28.05
CA CYS A 300 -8.49 7.08 -26.68
C CYS A 300 -8.16 8.56 -26.45
N ARG A 301 -7.72 9.28 -27.48
CA ARG A 301 -7.42 10.71 -27.41
C ARG A 301 -8.69 11.56 -27.27
N ALA A 302 -9.76 11.19 -27.98
CA ALA A 302 -11.07 11.84 -27.88
C ALA A 302 -11.72 11.63 -26.50
N GLU A 303 -11.65 10.42 -25.94
CA GLU A 303 -12.13 10.11 -24.58
C GLU A 303 -11.34 10.86 -23.51
N ALA A 304 -10.01 10.94 -23.64
CA ALA A 304 -9.16 11.69 -22.73
C ALA A 304 -9.48 13.19 -22.74
N GLN A 305 -9.76 13.79 -23.93
CA GLN A 305 -10.18 15.18 -24.05
C GLN A 305 -11.57 15.42 -23.47
N ARG A 306 -12.49 14.49 -23.64
CA ARG A 306 -13.85 14.56 -23.09
C ARG A 306 -13.82 14.50 -21.55
N SER A 307 -13.02 13.63 -20.99
CA SER A 307 -12.81 13.52 -19.54
C SER A 307 -12.18 14.80 -18.95
N HIS A 308 -11.31 15.46 -19.70
CA HIS A 308 -10.70 16.72 -19.28
C HIS A 308 -11.70 17.90 -19.26
N ARG A 309 -12.68 17.91 -20.16
CA ARG A 309 -13.71 18.95 -20.20
C ARG A 309 -14.78 18.78 -19.11
N LEU A 310 -15.05 17.57 -18.67
CA LEU A 310 -16.07 17.27 -17.65
C LEU A 310 -15.62 17.58 -16.22
N LEU A 311 -14.31 17.57 -15.95
CA LEU A 311 -13.75 17.86 -14.61
C LEU A 311 -13.93 19.32 -14.15
N PRO A 312 -13.73 20.36 -14.99
CA PRO A 312 -13.97 21.75 -14.61
C PRO A 312 -15.45 22.10 -14.39
N GLU A 313 -16.36 21.38 -15.08
CA GLU A 313 -17.79 21.64 -15.01
C GLU A 313 -18.41 21.10 -13.71
N GLN A 314 -17.87 20.02 -13.16
CA GLN A 314 -18.28 19.49 -11.85
C GLN A 314 -17.81 20.40 -10.70
N ASP A 315 -16.60 20.97 -10.78
CA ASP A 315 -16.10 21.93 -9.80
C ASP A 315 -16.84 23.28 -9.86
N ALA A 316 -17.27 23.70 -11.05
CA ALA A 316 -18.03 24.95 -11.25
C ALA A 316 -19.48 24.83 -10.75
N THR A 317 -20.10 23.66 -10.90
CA THR A 317 -21.46 23.40 -10.36
C THR A 317 -21.45 23.27 -8.85
N ALA A 318 -20.44 22.59 -8.26
CA ALA A 318 -20.28 22.49 -6.81
C ALA A 318 -20.06 23.89 -6.16
N ARG A 319 -19.24 24.76 -6.76
CA ARG A 319 -19.03 26.14 -6.27
C ARG A 319 -20.27 27.03 -6.43
N ARG A 320 -21.10 26.83 -7.47
CA ARG A 320 -22.35 27.56 -7.63
C ARG A 320 -23.42 27.15 -6.61
N GLU A 321 -23.45 25.90 -6.20
CA GLU A 321 -24.34 25.42 -5.15
C GLU A 321 -23.94 25.94 -3.78
N GLU A 322 -22.64 26.06 -3.48
CA GLU A 322 -22.13 26.69 -2.24
C GLU A 322 -22.44 28.20 -2.18
N ASP A 323 -22.23 28.93 -3.27
CA ASP A 323 -22.47 30.38 -3.35
C ASP A 323 -23.99 30.72 -3.34
N GLY A 324 -24.84 29.82 -3.86
CA GLY A 324 -26.30 29.92 -3.79
C GLY A 324 -26.88 29.72 -2.40
N THR A 325 -26.21 28.88 -1.57
CA THR A 325 -26.67 28.59 -0.20
C THR A 325 -26.28 29.71 0.79
N GLU A 326 -25.13 30.37 0.57
CA GLU A 326 -24.73 31.52 1.38
C GLU A 326 -25.56 32.77 1.16
N ARG A 327 -26.04 33.04 -0.08
CA ARG A 327 -26.92 34.18 -0.35
C ARG A 327 -28.35 34.01 0.16
N GLY A 328 -28.84 32.78 0.27
CA GLY A 328 -30.16 32.49 0.84
C GLY A 328 -30.28 32.66 2.35
N HIS A 329 -29.14 32.80 3.08
CA HIS A 329 -29.13 32.99 4.55
C HIS A 329 -28.89 34.44 4.99
N ALA A 330 -28.60 35.36 4.06
CA ALA A 330 -28.40 36.80 4.34
C ALA A 330 -29.68 37.63 4.22
N ASP A 331 -30.76 37.05 3.68
CA ASP A 331 -32.05 37.75 3.42
C ASP A 331 -33.22 37.21 4.28
N ARG A 332 -32.90 36.67 5.49
CA ARG A 332 -33.94 36.38 6.49
C ARG A 332 -33.56 36.85 7.87
#